data_e0687125f2361c6f048462061d8c40c0
#
_entry.id   e0687125f2361c6f048462061d8c40c0
#
_cell.length_a   1.000
_cell.length_b   1.000
_cell.length_c   1.000
_cell.angle_alpha   90.00
_cell.angle_beta   90.00
_cell.angle_gamma   90.00
#
_symmetry.space_group_name_H-M   'P 1'
#
loop_
_entity.id
_entity.type
_entity.pdbx_description
1 polymer ?
#
loop_
_entity_poly.entity_id
_entity_poly.type
_entity_poly.pdbx_seq_one_letter_code
_entity_poly.pdbx_strand_id
1 'polypeptide(L)'
;MTFSRRIWDLLLVATLLIGSAFIWSTRVVPGAPATAPAPEPAATQPAPLVGHPAPGFTLSAIDGSQVALDDLRGQVVLINLWATWCPPCRAEMPAIQQAYERFRDQGFVVLAVNQQEDAARVVAYMNEQRLTFPALLDSDALVGAAYQVRVLPSSFFLDRRGVIRAVYRGPMSRGIIEGTIKQLIAETP
;
A
#
# COMPACT_ATOMS: atom_id res chain seq x y z
N MET A 1 26.33 84.62 21.34
CA MET A 1 25.59 83.72 20.40
C MET A 1 26.02 82.24 20.54
N THR A 2 26.11 81.75 21.79
CA THR A 2 26.55 80.33 22.05
C THR A 2 25.43 79.42 22.48
N PHE A 3 24.17 79.91 22.54
CA PHE A 3 23.03 79.18 23.02
C PHE A 3 22.46 78.18 21.93
N SER A 4 22.67 78.43 20.66
CA SER A 4 22.13 77.65 19.56
C SER A 4 22.80 76.28 19.39
N ARG A 5 24.11 76.15 19.56
CA ARG A 5 24.84 74.89 19.37
C ARG A 5 24.44 73.81 20.36
N ARG A 6 24.30 74.15 21.63
CA ARG A 6 23.91 73.14 22.66
C ARG A 6 22.51 72.55 22.43
N ILE A 7 21.59 73.35 21.93
CA ILE A 7 20.22 72.84 21.61
C ILE A 7 20.29 71.85 20.46
N TRP A 8 21.06 72.13 19.41
CA TRP A 8 21.24 71.22 18.29
C TRP A 8 21.92 69.91 18.70
N ASP A 9 22.90 69.94 19.58
CA ASP A 9 23.60 68.77 20.10
C ASP A 9 22.64 67.89 20.97
N LEU A 10 21.80 68.51 21.78
CA LEU A 10 20.78 67.81 22.55
C LEU A 10 19.70 67.16 21.68
N LEU A 11 19.28 67.83 20.62
CA LEU A 11 18.29 67.29 19.68
C LEU A 11 18.89 66.10 18.89
N LEU A 12 20.14 66.16 18.48
CA LEU A 12 20.83 65.05 17.83
C LEU A 12 21.00 63.84 18.71
N VAL A 13 21.36 64.05 20.00
CA VAL A 13 21.47 62.93 20.94
C VAL A 13 20.10 62.32 21.23
N ALA A 14 19.05 63.11 21.38
CA ALA A 14 17.69 62.64 21.61
C ALA A 14 17.16 61.82 20.43
N THR A 15 17.42 62.27 19.17
CA THR A 15 17.00 61.50 17.97
C THR A 15 17.77 60.19 17.82
N LEU A 16 19.06 60.16 18.16
CA LEU A 16 19.86 58.92 18.13
C LEU A 16 19.40 57.91 19.21
N LEU A 17 19.06 58.39 20.41
CA LEU A 17 18.56 57.53 21.49
C LEU A 17 17.15 56.96 21.15
N ILE A 18 16.26 57.78 20.60
CA ILE A 18 14.91 57.32 20.17
C ILE A 18 15.05 56.35 19.02
N GLY A 19 15.91 56.61 18.04
CA GLY A 19 16.15 55.72 16.91
C GLY A 19 16.74 54.37 17.34
N SER A 20 17.69 54.38 18.29
CA SER A 20 18.27 53.13 18.79
C SER A 20 17.28 52.30 19.63
N ALA A 21 16.43 52.96 20.43
CA ALA A 21 15.36 52.28 21.19
C ALA A 21 14.30 51.68 20.27
N PHE A 22 13.96 52.38 19.17
CA PHE A 22 13.03 51.86 18.18
C PHE A 22 13.59 50.64 17.43
N ILE A 23 14.86 50.65 17.03
CA ILE A 23 15.53 49.52 16.41
C ILE A 23 15.63 48.33 17.37
N TRP A 24 15.77 48.56 18.66
CA TRP A 24 15.86 47.49 19.66
C TRP A 24 14.50 46.86 19.93
N SER A 25 13.41 47.64 19.91
CA SER A 25 12.03 47.14 20.08
C SER A 25 11.49 46.38 18.87
N THR A 26 12.06 46.61 17.67
CA THR A 26 11.67 45.89 16.44
C THR A 26 12.55 44.68 16.12
N ARG A 27 13.44 44.24 17.04
CA ARG A 27 14.10 42.96 16.87
C ARG A 27 13.05 41.86 16.93
N VAL A 28 12.54 41.49 15.76
CA VAL A 28 11.80 40.25 15.56
C VAL A 28 12.73 39.11 15.97
N VAL A 29 12.47 38.52 17.15
CA VAL A 29 13.10 37.26 17.51
C VAL A 29 12.75 36.29 16.37
N PRO A 30 13.72 35.73 15.64
CA PRO A 30 13.41 34.71 14.67
C PRO A 30 12.68 33.62 15.45
N GLY A 31 11.37 33.46 15.20
CA GLY A 31 10.61 32.36 15.77
C GLY A 31 11.40 31.08 15.44
N ALA A 32 11.61 30.24 16.44
CA ALA A 32 12.17 28.93 16.22
C ALA A 32 11.44 28.34 14.99
N PRO A 33 12.15 27.79 13.99
CA PRO A 33 11.50 27.17 12.85
C PRO A 33 10.46 26.21 13.41
N ALA A 34 9.18 26.43 13.07
CA ALA A 34 8.14 25.48 13.40
C ALA A 34 8.66 24.13 12.88
N THR A 35 8.95 23.22 13.80
CA THR A 35 9.39 21.88 13.46
C THR A 35 8.26 21.32 12.60
N ALA A 36 8.47 21.30 11.29
CA ALA A 36 7.55 20.62 10.40
C ALA A 36 7.35 19.21 10.98
N PRO A 37 6.12 18.72 11.11
CA PRO A 37 5.91 17.36 11.57
C PRO A 37 6.80 16.47 10.73
N ALA A 38 7.59 15.61 11.38
CA ALA A 38 8.43 14.65 10.69
C ALA A 38 7.54 13.94 9.68
N PRO A 39 7.98 13.77 8.41
CA PRO A 39 7.18 13.05 7.43
C PRO A 39 6.86 11.68 8.03
N GLU A 40 5.57 11.38 8.19
CA GLU A 40 5.13 10.04 8.58
C GLU A 40 5.79 9.05 7.63
N PRO A 41 6.33 7.93 8.14
CA PRO A 41 7.02 6.97 7.28
C PRO A 41 6.09 6.60 6.12
N ALA A 42 6.59 6.76 4.89
CA ALA A 42 5.85 6.55 3.65
C ALA A 42 5.16 5.16 3.54
N ALA A 43 5.50 4.24 4.45
CA ALA A 43 4.93 2.91 4.59
C ALA A 43 3.51 2.86 5.20
N THR A 44 2.92 3.98 5.59
CA THR A 44 1.57 4.01 6.20
C THR A 44 0.44 4.10 5.19
N GLN A 45 0.69 4.52 3.97
CA GLN A 45 -0.34 4.63 2.94
C GLN A 45 -0.43 3.32 2.13
N PRO A 46 -1.67 2.81 1.89
CA PRO A 46 -1.86 1.64 1.03
C PRO A 46 -1.35 1.90 -0.39
N ALA A 47 -0.51 0.98 -0.89
CA ALA A 47 0.02 1.02 -2.25
C ALA A 47 0.37 -0.40 -2.72
N PRO A 48 0.27 -0.70 -4.04
CA PRO A 48 0.59 -2.03 -4.58
C PRO A 48 2.11 -2.25 -4.72
N LEU A 49 2.85 -1.92 -3.66
CA LEU A 49 4.31 -1.94 -3.59
C LEU A 49 4.79 -2.74 -2.37
N VAL A 50 5.94 -3.37 -2.49
CA VAL A 50 6.58 -4.09 -1.38
C VAL A 50 6.85 -3.13 -0.22
N GLY A 51 6.51 -3.56 1.00
CA GLY A 51 6.66 -2.78 2.23
C GLY A 51 5.47 -1.89 2.57
N HIS A 52 4.47 -1.78 1.69
CA HIS A 52 3.25 -1.00 1.93
C HIS A 52 2.07 -1.88 2.31
N PRO A 53 1.12 -1.39 3.12
CA PRO A 53 -0.17 -2.03 3.26
C PRO A 53 -0.82 -2.22 1.88
N ALA A 54 -1.42 -3.39 1.65
CA ALA A 54 -2.13 -3.66 0.41
C ALA A 54 -3.36 -2.75 0.28
N PRO A 55 -3.69 -2.23 -0.91
CA PRO A 55 -4.96 -1.54 -1.15
C PRO A 55 -6.14 -2.45 -0.78
N GLY A 56 -7.03 -1.97 0.13
CA GLY A 56 -8.21 -2.70 0.56
C GLY A 56 -9.23 -2.86 -0.56
N PHE A 57 -9.98 -3.96 -0.53
CA PHE A 57 -11.13 -4.18 -1.42
C PHE A 57 -12.14 -5.12 -0.77
N THR A 58 -13.36 -5.09 -1.30
CA THR A 58 -14.40 -6.08 -1.04
C THR A 58 -14.98 -6.54 -2.36
N LEU A 59 -14.95 -7.84 -2.63
CA LEU A 59 -15.46 -8.43 -3.88
C LEU A 59 -16.40 -9.59 -3.59
N SER A 60 -17.30 -9.85 -4.52
CA SER A 60 -18.13 -11.05 -4.52
C SER A 60 -17.30 -12.26 -4.97
N ALA A 61 -17.37 -13.33 -4.21
CA ALA A 61 -16.86 -14.62 -4.64
C ALA A 61 -17.88 -15.32 -5.57
N ILE A 62 -17.41 -16.33 -6.31
CA ILE A 62 -18.25 -17.10 -7.25
C ILE A 62 -19.37 -17.90 -6.56
N ASP A 63 -19.29 -18.12 -5.24
CA ASP A 63 -20.33 -18.77 -4.42
C ASP A 63 -21.37 -17.76 -3.88
N GLY A 64 -21.23 -16.47 -4.21
CA GLY A 64 -22.09 -15.38 -3.78
C GLY A 64 -21.71 -14.76 -2.43
N SER A 65 -20.71 -15.26 -1.75
CA SER A 65 -20.19 -14.64 -0.51
C SER A 65 -19.45 -13.34 -0.82
N GLN A 66 -19.37 -12.44 0.18
CA GLN A 66 -18.54 -11.25 0.10
C GLN A 66 -17.22 -11.50 0.85
N VAL A 67 -16.11 -11.13 0.22
CA VAL A 67 -14.78 -11.27 0.81
C VAL A 67 -14.13 -9.88 0.87
N ALA A 68 -13.85 -9.41 2.08
CA ALA A 68 -13.06 -8.21 2.30
C ALA A 68 -11.61 -8.57 2.63
N LEU A 69 -10.65 -7.92 2.00
CA LEU A 69 -9.23 -8.18 2.27
C LEU A 69 -8.86 -7.95 3.74
N ASP A 70 -9.48 -6.96 4.39
CA ASP A 70 -9.19 -6.62 5.79
C ASP A 70 -9.62 -7.70 6.78
N ASP A 71 -10.59 -8.55 6.43
CA ASP A 71 -11.04 -9.69 7.27
C ASP A 71 -10.00 -10.81 7.35
N LEU A 72 -8.97 -10.76 6.48
CA LEU A 72 -7.91 -11.75 6.42
C LEU A 72 -6.66 -11.38 7.22
N ARG A 73 -6.75 -10.36 8.08
CA ARG A 73 -5.66 -10.02 9.01
C ARG A 73 -5.32 -11.22 9.89
N GLY A 74 -4.04 -11.45 10.14
CA GLY A 74 -3.55 -12.65 10.83
C GLY A 74 -3.24 -13.82 9.91
N GLN A 75 -3.58 -13.74 8.62
CA GLN A 75 -3.30 -14.77 7.62
C GLN A 75 -2.27 -14.28 6.60
N VAL A 76 -1.52 -15.20 6.02
CA VAL A 76 -0.67 -14.97 4.85
C VAL A 76 -1.56 -15.07 3.62
N VAL A 77 -1.60 -14.03 2.80
CA VAL A 77 -2.52 -13.95 1.66
C VAL A 77 -1.75 -13.88 0.34
N LEU A 78 -2.16 -14.69 -0.62
CA LEU A 78 -1.81 -14.54 -2.03
C LEU A 78 -2.99 -13.92 -2.76
N ILE A 79 -2.84 -12.70 -3.25
CA ILE A 79 -3.75 -12.09 -4.23
C ILE A 79 -3.18 -12.38 -5.61
N ASN A 80 -3.92 -13.14 -6.42
CA ASN A 80 -3.52 -13.49 -7.78
C ASN A 80 -4.56 -12.94 -8.75
N LEU A 81 -4.18 -11.96 -9.58
CA LEU A 81 -5.04 -11.38 -10.61
C LEU A 81 -4.86 -12.15 -11.91
N TRP A 82 -5.95 -12.69 -12.44
CA TRP A 82 -5.95 -13.68 -13.52
C TRP A 82 -7.21 -13.63 -14.41
N ALA A 83 -7.18 -14.40 -15.51
CA ALA A 83 -8.35 -14.64 -16.34
C ALA A 83 -8.33 -16.06 -16.94
N THR A 84 -9.50 -16.60 -17.29
CA THR A 84 -9.61 -17.96 -17.87
C THR A 84 -8.99 -18.06 -19.26
N TRP A 85 -8.99 -16.99 -20.02
CA TRP A 85 -8.40 -16.89 -21.36
C TRP A 85 -6.89 -16.64 -21.37
N CYS A 86 -6.26 -16.44 -20.20
CA CYS A 86 -4.84 -16.11 -20.07
C CYS A 86 -3.99 -17.40 -19.97
N PRO A 87 -3.25 -17.82 -21.00
CA PRO A 87 -2.51 -19.09 -20.98
C PRO A 87 -1.47 -19.19 -19.85
N PRO A 88 -0.64 -18.15 -19.56
CA PRO A 88 0.32 -18.23 -18.45
C PRO A 88 -0.37 -18.29 -17.07
N CYS A 89 -1.57 -17.67 -16.91
CA CYS A 89 -2.36 -17.80 -15.69
C CYS A 89 -2.79 -19.25 -15.47
N ARG A 90 -3.33 -19.88 -16.52
CA ARG A 90 -3.76 -21.29 -16.49
C ARG A 90 -2.63 -22.24 -16.12
N ALA A 91 -1.42 -21.94 -16.60
CA ALA A 91 -0.23 -22.76 -16.34
C ALA A 91 0.20 -22.77 -14.86
N GLU A 92 -0.02 -21.70 -14.10
CA GLU A 92 0.36 -21.62 -12.69
C GLU A 92 -0.72 -22.11 -11.72
N MET A 93 -2.02 -22.14 -12.13
CA MET A 93 -3.14 -22.53 -11.26
C MET A 93 -2.95 -23.86 -10.53
N PRO A 94 -2.45 -24.94 -11.16
CA PRO A 94 -2.21 -26.20 -10.45
C PRO A 94 -1.17 -26.08 -9.32
N ALA A 95 -0.15 -25.23 -9.49
CA ALA A 95 0.85 -25.00 -8.46
C ALA A 95 0.28 -24.16 -7.29
N ILE A 96 -0.58 -23.19 -7.61
CA ILE A 96 -1.31 -22.41 -6.60
C ILE A 96 -2.25 -23.33 -5.80
N GLN A 97 -2.98 -24.25 -6.48
CA GLN A 97 -3.87 -25.20 -5.82
C GLN A 97 -3.11 -26.12 -4.85
N GLN A 98 -1.98 -26.67 -5.29
CA GLN A 98 -1.17 -27.52 -4.43
C GLN A 98 -0.62 -26.75 -3.21
N ALA A 99 -0.22 -25.50 -3.38
CA ALA A 99 0.21 -24.65 -2.30
C ALA A 99 -0.93 -24.33 -1.34
N TYR A 100 -2.12 -24.01 -1.85
CA TYR A 100 -3.31 -23.79 -1.05
C TYR A 100 -3.65 -24.99 -0.16
N GLU A 101 -3.75 -26.18 -0.74
CA GLU A 101 -4.04 -27.42 -0.01
C GLU A 101 -3.00 -27.71 1.08
N ARG A 102 -1.73 -27.41 0.80
CA ARG A 102 -0.63 -27.69 1.71
C ARG A 102 -0.54 -26.73 2.89
N PHE A 103 -0.86 -25.45 2.68
CA PHE A 103 -0.58 -24.39 3.65
C PHE A 103 -1.82 -23.73 4.26
N ARG A 104 -3.05 -24.01 3.79
CA ARG A 104 -4.29 -23.40 4.31
C ARG A 104 -4.45 -23.60 5.81
N ASP A 105 -4.14 -24.79 6.33
CA ASP A 105 -4.24 -25.10 7.76
C ASP A 105 -3.14 -24.40 8.61
N GLN A 106 -2.19 -23.75 7.95
CA GLN A 106 -1.15 -22.92 8.56
C GLN A 106 -1.46 -21.43 8.47
N GLY A 107 -2.68 -21.07 8.05
CA GLY A 107 -3.15 -19.70 7.90
C GLY A 107 -2.74 -19.05 6.58
N PHE A 108 -2.65 -19.82 5.50
CA PHE A 108 -2.46 -19.32 4.15
C PHE A 108 -3.78 -19.29 3.37
N VAL A 109 -4.05 -18.18 2.70
CA VAL A 109 -5.24 -17.96 1.87
C VAL A 109 -4.84 -17.52 0.47
N VAL A 110 -5.59 -18.00 -0.53
CA VAL A 110 -5.52 -17.54 -1.91
C VAL A 110 -6.79 -16.77 -2.24
N LEU A 111 -6.64 -15.57 -2.78
CA LEU A 111 -7.69 -14.78 -3.41
C LEU A 111 -7.39 -14.69 -4.90
N ALA A 112 -8.04 -15.55 -5.69
CA ALA A 112 -7.92 -15.54 -7.14
C ALA A 112 -8.88 -14.50 -7.73
N VAL A 113 -8.39 -13.28 -7.95
CA VAL A 113 -9.17 -12.13 -8.41
C VAL A 113 -9.29 -12.17 -9.93
N ASN A 114 -10.43 -12.64 -10.42
CA ASN A 114 -10.69 -12.76 -11.85
C ASN A 114 -11.02 -11.40 -12.47
N GLN A 115 -10.40 -11.12 -13.62
CA GLN A 115 -10.49 -9.83 -14.29
C GLN A 115 -11.56 -9.84 -15.38
N GLN A 116 -12.69 -9.15 -15.13
CA GLN A 116 -13.71 -8.78 -16.11
C GLN A 116 -14.36 -9.95 -16.87
N GLU A 117 -14.55 -11.09 -16.22
CA GLU A 117 -15.26 -12.23 -16.82
C GLU A 117 -16.58 -12.52 -16.09
N ASP A 118 -17.52 -13.14 -16.79
CA ASP A 118 -18.78 -13.59 -16.22
C ASP A 118 -18.56 -14.67 -15.17
N ALA A 119 -19.32 -14.63 -14.08
CA ALA A 119 -19.27 -15.59 -13.00
C ALA A 119 -19.42 -17.04 -13.51
N ALA A 120 -20.34 -17.29 -14.46
CA ALA A 120 -20.58 -18.62 -15.01
C ALA A 120 -19.33 -19.21 -15.68
N ARG A 121 -18.57 -18.38 -16.40
CA ARG A 121 -17.31 -18.79 -17.03
C ARG A 121 -16.25 -19.15 -16.00
N VAL A 122 -16.12 -18.31 -14.96
CA VAL A 122 -15.14 -18.53 -13.88
C VAL A 122 -15.49 -19.81 -13.12
N VAL A 123 -16.76 -20.00 -12.75
CA VAL A 123 -17.26 -21.23 -12.10
C VAL A 123 -16.95 -22.46 -12.92
N ALA A 124 -17.27 -22.45 -14.24
CA ALA A 124 -17.00 -23.57 -15.13
C ALA A 124 -15.50 -23.94 -15.14
N TYR A 125 -14.63 -22.93 -15.26
CA TYR A 125 -13.18 -23.12 -15.25
C TYR A 125 -12.67 -23.68 -13.90
N MET A 126 -13.10 -23.09 -12.77
CA MET A 126 -12.70 -23.55 -11.43
C MET A 126 -13.07 -25.03 -11.22
N ASN A 127 -14.28 -25.42 -11.64
CA ASN A 127 -14.75 -26.80 -11.55
C ASN A 127 -13.98 -27.75 -12.47
N GLU A 128 -13.75 -27.37 -13.72
CA GLU A 128 -13.00 -28.16 -14.71
C GLU A 128 -11.58 -28.44 -14.21
N GLN A 129 -10.93 -27.42 -13.65
CA GLN A 129 -9.56 -27.50 -13.14
C GLN A 129 -9.48 -27.99 -11.68
N ARG A 130 -10.62 -28.27 -11.04
CA ARG A 130 -10.73 -28.72 -9.63
C ARG A 130 -10.02 -27.78 -8.66
N LEU A 131 -10.16 -26.47 -8.88
CA LEU A 131 -9.58 -25.44 -8.02
C LEU A 131 -10.57 -25.17 -6.88
N THR A 132 -10.07 -25.16 -5.63
CA THR A 132 -10.89 -25.08 -4.41
C THR A 132 -10.65 -23.83 -3.58
N PHE A 133 -9.68 -23.00 -3.95
CA PHE A 133 -9.46 -21.71 -3.31
C PHE A 133 -10.51 -20.67 -3.77
N PRO A 134 -10.77 -19.63 -2.97
CA PRO A 134 -11.71 -18.56 -3.34
C PRO A 134 -11.37 -17.86 -4.66
N ALA A 135 -12.34 -17.82 -5.57
CA ALA A 135 -12.29 -17.01 -6.78
C ALA A 135 -13.24 -15.83 -6.64
N LEU A 136 -12.70 -14.61 -6.81
CA LEU A 136 -13.39 -13.35 -6.65
C LEU A 136 -13.57 -12.67 -8.00
N LEU A 137 -14.66 -11.92 -8.16
CA LEU A 137 -15.02 -11.28 -9.43
C LEU A 137 -14.72 -9.78 -9.38
N ASP A 138 -13.72 -9.34 -10.10
CA ASP A 138 -13.39 -7.93 -10.32
C ASP A 138 -13.99 -7.47 -11.66
N SER A 139 -15.33 -7.45 -11.71
CA SER A 139 -16.08 -7.18 -12.94
C SER A 139 -15.82 -5.79 -13.51
N ASP A 140 -15.58 -4.82 -12.65
CA ASP A 140 -15.33 -3.42 -13.00
C ASP A 140 -13.84 -3.09 -13.16
N ALA A 141 -12.96 -4.08 -12.96
CA ALA A 141 -11.50 -3.93 -12.95
C ALA A 141 -10.97 -2.89 -11.92
N LEU A 142 -11.74 -2.58 -10.89
CA LEU A 142 -11.35 -1.59 -9.88
C LEU A 142 -10.18 -2.07 -9.04
N VAL A 143 -10.17 -3.36 -8.67
CA VAL A 143 -9.04 -3.96 -7.94
C VAL A 143 -7.83 -4.05 -8.87
N GLY A 144 -8.01 -4.47 -10.12
CA GLY A 144 -6.95 -4.45 -11.13
C GLY A 144 -6.31 -3.06 -11.27
N ALA A 145 -7.11 -2.00 -11.29
CA ALA A 145 -6.63 -0.63 -11.35
C ALA A 145 -5.91 -0.20 -10.07
N ALA A 146 -6.47 -0.48 -8.87
CA ALA A 146 -5.86 -0.16 -7.58
C ALA A 146 -4.50 -0.86 -7.39
N TYR A 147 -4.36 -2.09 -7.89
CA TYR A 147 -3.13 -2.88 -7.88
C TYR A 147 -2.21 -2.59 -9.08
N GLN A 148 -2.56 -1.61 -9.93
CA GLN A 148 -1.80 -1.18 -11.11
C GLN A 148 -1.43 -2.36 -12.03
N VAL A 149 -2.38 -3.27 -12.23
CA VAL A 149 -2.20 -4.46 -13.06
C VAL A 149 -2.17 -4.08 -14.53
N ARG A 150 -1.08 -4.39 -15.20
CA ARG A 150 -0.88 -4.13 -16.65
C ARG A 150 -0.64 -5.41 -17.44
N VAL A 151 -0.41 -6.51 -16.76
CA VAL A 151 -0.13 -7.83 -17.33
C VAL A 151 -0.72 -8.90 -16.41
N LEU A 152 -1.24 -9.98 -17.02
CA LEU A 152 -1.72 -11.15 -16.31
C LEU A 152 -0.76 -12.34 -16.54
N PRO A 153 -0.55 -13.17 -15.51
CA PRO A 153 -0.97 -12.99 -14.13
C PRO A 153 -0.15 -11.90 -13.42
N SER A 154 -0.73 -11.29 -12.37
CA SER A 154 -0.01 -10.45 -11.42
C SER A 154 -0.34 -10.92 -10.01
N SER A 155 0.69 -11.15 -9.19
CA SER A 155 0.56 -11.78 -7.88
C SER A 155 1.21 -10.95 -6.79
N PHE A 156 0.50 -10.83 -5.66
CA PHE A 156 0.93 -10.07 -4.50
C PHE A 156 0.84 -10.98 -3.27
N PHE A 157 1.96 -11.15 -2.57
CA PHE A 157 2.00 -11.89 -1.31
C PHE A 157 2.00 -10.91 -0.13
N LEU A 158 1.09 -11.13 0.79
CA LEU A 158 0.90 -10.31 1.99
C LEU A 158 1.28 -11.10 3.23
N ASP A 159 1.93 -10.42 4.18
CA ASP A 159 2.14 -10.96 5.52
C ASP A 159 0.85 -10.89 6.36
N ARG A 160 0.91 -11.39 7.60
CA ARG A 160 -0.23 -11.43 8.53
C ARG A 160 -0.76 -10.04 8.91
N ARG A 161 0.03 -8.97 8.71
CA ARG A 161 -0.37 -7.58 8.92
C ARG A 161 -0.99 -6.96 7.67
N GLY A 162 -1.07 -7.71 6.55
CA GLY A 162 -1.58 -7.24 5.27
C GLY A 162 -0.60 -6.33 4.52
N VAL A 163 0.69 -6.40 4.85
CA VAL A 163 1.75 -5.68 4.14
C VAL A 163 2.24 -6.53 2.98
N ILE A 164 2.36 -5.93 1.79
CA ILE A 164 2.89 -6.61 0.61
C ILE A 164 4.37 -6.91 0.82
N ARG A 165 4.75 -8.18 0.70
CA ARG A 165 6.11 -8.66 0.89
C ARG A 165 6.78 -9.11 -0.40
N ALA A 166 5.99 -9.50 -1.39
CA ALA A 166 6.49 -9.83 -2.72
C ALA A 166 5.45 -9.50 -3.80
N VAL A 167 5.93 -9.08 -4.97
CA VAL A 167 5.12 -8.80 -6.16
C VAL A 167 5.74 -9.52 -7.36
N TYR A 168 4.93 -10.29 -8.07
CA TYR A 168 5.32 -10.96 -9.30
C TYR A 168 4.42 -10.52 -10.44
N ARG A 169 5.00 -10.11 -11.55
CA ARG A 169 4.29 -9.74 -12.77
C ARG A 169 4.66 -10.75 -13.86
N GLY A 170 3.74 -11.67 -14.13
CA GLY A 170 3.94 -12.86 -14.95
C GLY A 170 3.83 -14.15 -14.13
N PRO A 171 3.90 -15.33 -14.80
CA PRO A 171 3.68 -16.61 -14.16
C PRO A 171 4.78 -16.96 -13.14
N MET A 172 4.37 -17.58 -12.05
CA MET A 172 5.27 -18.05 -11.01
C MET A 172 5.50 -19.56 -11.13
N SER A 173 6.75 -19.99 -10.87
CA SER A 173 7.03 -21.42 -10.69
C SER A 173 6.53 -21.90 -9.30
N ARG A 174 6.30 -23.20 -9.17
CA ARG A 174 5.98 -23.82 -7.87
C ARG A 174 6.99 -23.46 -6.77
N GLY A 175 8.29 -23.45 -7.11
CA GLY A 175 9.34 -23.11 -6.16
C GLY A 175 9.25 -21.70 -5.61
N ILE A 176 8.89 -20.72 -6.47
CA ILE A 176 8.62 -19.32 -6.06
C ILE A 176 7.43 -19.28 -5.13
N ILE A 177 6.30 -19.88 -5.51
CA ILE A 177 5.06 -19.89 -4.71
C ILE A 177 5.32 -20.47 -3.33
N GLU A 178 5.79 -21.72 -3.25
CA GLU A 178 6.01 -22.40 -1.97
C GLU A 178 7.12 -21.73 -1.14
N GLY A 179 8.19 -21.23 -1.77
CA GLY A 179 9.28 -20.55 -1.07
C GLY A 179 8.83 -19.27 -0.39
N THR A 180 8.06 -18.44 -1.11
CA THR A 180 7.52 -17.19 -0.56
C THR A 180 6.54 -17.46 0.57
N ILE A 181 5.63 -18.43 0.42
CA ILE A 181 4.66 -18.79 1.47
C ILE A 181 5.37 -19.27 2.73
N LYS A 182 6.34 -20.18 2.61
CA LYS A 182 7.09 -20.72 3.77
C LYS A 182 7.82 -19.62 4.52
N GLN A 183 8.43 -18.68 3.82
CA GLN A 183 9.08 -17.53 4.43
C GLN A 183 8.08 -16.71 5.25
N LEU A 184 6.93 -16.35 4.66
CA LEU A 184 5.92 -15.50 5.32
C LEU A 184 5.23 -16.21 6.50
N ILE A 185 5.00 -17.52 6.42
CA ILE A 185 4.45 -18.30 7.52
C ILE A 185 5.43 -18.36 8.71
N ALA A 186 6.73 -18.44 8.44
CA ALA A 186 7.77 -18.50 9.46
C ALA A 186 8.02 -17.16 10.15
N GLU A 187 7.62 -16.03 9.53
CA GLU A 187 7.72 -14.70 10.14
C GLU A 187 6.68 -14.58 11.25
N THR A 188 7.14 -14.31 12.47
CA THR A 188 6.25 -13.98 13.60
C THR A 188 5.59 -12.61 13.35
N PRO A 189 4.30 -12.42 13.68
CA PRO A 189 3.59 -11.15 13.51
C PRO A 189 4.22 -10.00 14.28
#